data_e0d8ed938f884cab309a033722989c09
#
_entry.id   e0d8ed938f884cab309a033722989c09
#
_cell.length_a   1.000
_cell.length_b   1.000
_cell.length_c   1.000
_cell.angle_alpha   90.00
_cell.angle_beta   90.00
_cell.angle_gamma   90.00
#
_symmetry.space_group_name_H-M   'P 1'
#
loop_
_entity.id
_entity.type
_entity.pdbx_description
1 polymer ?
#
loop_
_entity_poly.entity_id
_entity_poly.type
_entity_poly.pdbx_seq_one_letter_code
_entity_poly.pdbx_strand_id
1 'polypeptide(L)'
;EPWTEDKVKQTKYPIRGTEEYPLNWGGKLVFNNCIVGGAIDARFMPAILKGIMEKMEEGPLTGSYARDIVVNIYDGKMHPVDSNEMAFKLAGRNAFREAFKNAGPKILEPIYNLETTVPADRMGDCMTDLQGRRGVVMGMDSDGEYQIIRAKVPLAEMNKYSTSLSSITSGRGSYNMAYSDYQQVPADVQSALLKAYEESQQDDE
;
A
#
# COMPACT_ATOMS: atom_id res chain seq x y z
N GLU A 1 -3.92 6.34 6.99
CA GLU A 1 -4.30 6.50 8.40
C GLU A 1 -4.07 5.19 9.14
N PRO A 2 -3.54 5.23 10.39
CA PRO A 2 -3.31 4.00 11.13
C PRO A 2 -4.61 3.26 11.43
N TRP A 3 -4.54 1.94 11.46
CA TRP A 3 -5.63 1.07 11.85
C TRP A 3 -6.02 1.31 13.31
N THR A 4 -7.28 1.64 13.54
CA THR A 4 -7.84 1.70 14.89
C THR A 4 -8.96 0.66 14.99
N GLU A 5 -9.16 0.09 16.18
CA GLU A 5 -10.28 -0.84 16.42
C GLU A 5 -11.64 -0.23 16.06
N ASP A 6 -11.78 1.06 16.25
CA ASP A 6 -13.02 1.79 15.91
C ASP A 6 -13.28 1.81 14.41
N LYS A 7 -12.24 1.91 13.57
CA LYS A 7 -12.37 1.85 12.10
C LYS A 7 -12.79 0.46 11.61
N VAL A 8 -12.27 -0.59 12.23
CA VAL A 8 -12.64 -1.98 11.91
C VAL A 8 -14.12 -2.24 12.21
N LYS A 9 -14.66 -1.59 13.23
CA LYS A 9 -16.05 -1.73 13.68
C LYS A 9 -17.03 -0.76 12.99
N GLN A 10 -16.56 0.15 12.14
CA GLN A 10 -17.39 1.09 11.40
C GLN A 10 -18.16 0.38 10.26
N THR A 11 -19.16 -0.38 10.63
CA THR A 11 -20.11 -0.96 9.67
C THR A 11 -21.54 -0.78 10.20
N LYS A 12 -22.46 -0.53 9.29
CA LYS A 12 -23.91 -0.50 9.60
C LYS A 12 -24.49 -1.91 9.82
N TYR A 13 -23.71 -2.95 9.54
CA TYR A 13 -24.14 -4.34 9.68
C TYR A 13 -23.61 -4.93 10.99
N PRO A 14 -24.40 -5.75 11.71
CA PRO A 14 -23.95 -6.38 12.95
C PRO A 14 -22.83 -7.38 12.67
N ILE A 15 -21.68 -7.19 13.28
CA ILE A 15 -20.54 -8.10 13.17
C ILE A 15 -20.79 -9.30 14.08
N ARG A 16 -20.76 -10.50 13.51
CA ARG A 16 -20.93 -11.76 14.20
C ARG A 16 -19.61 -12.48 14.51
N GLY A 17 -18.60 -12.19 13.72
CA GLY A 17 -17.25 -12.70 13.91
C GLY A 17 -16.24 -11.87 13.14
N THR A 18 -15.05 -11.70 13.70
CA THR A 18 -13.94 -10.99 13.09
C THR A 18 -12.72 -11.90 13.10
N GLU A 19 -12.06 -12.03 11.97
CA GLU A 19 -10.81 -12.74 11.83
C GLU A 19 -9.77 -11.82 11.19
N GLU A 20 -8.52 -11.87 11.70
CA GLU A 20 -7.41 -11.09 11.16
C GLU A 20 -6.40 -12.04 10.51
N TYR A 21 -6.01 -11.73 9.28
CA TYR A 21 -5.06 -12.52 8.51
C TYR A 21 -3.83 -11.66 8.18
N PRO A 22 -2.65 -11.95 8.76
CA PRO A 22 -1.41 -11.34 8.31
C PRO A 22 -1.12 -11.80 6.88
N LEU A 23 -0.73 -10.85 6.03
CA LEU A 23 -0.46 -11.12 4.62
C LEU A 23 1.04 -11.38 4.39
N ASN A 24 1.37 -12.31 3.51
CA ASN A 24 2.76 -12.67 3.19
C ASN A 24 3.54 -11.50 2.59
N TRP A 25 2.85 -10.55 1.96
CA TRP A 25 3.43 -9.33 1.38
C TRP A 25 3.35 -8.11 2.31
N GLY A 26 3.06 -8.33 3.58
CA GLY A 26 2.97 -7.30 4.62
C GLY A 26 1.56 -6.72 4.77
N GLY A 27 1.30 -6.16 5.96
CA GLY A 27 -0.03 -5.71 6.34
C GLY A 27 -0.97 -6.86 6.68
N LYS A 28 -2.26 -6.57 6.76
CA LYS A 28 -3.28 -7.55 7.12
C LYS A 28 -4.58 -7.37 6.36
N LEU A 29 -5.38 -8.43 6.33
CA LEU A 29 -6.79 -8.45 5.99
C LEU A 29 -7.60 -8.66 7.27
N VAL A 30 -8.59 -7.81 7.50
CA VAL A 30 -9.62 -8.03 8.51
C VAL A 30 -10.90 -8.49 7.81
N PHE A 31 -11.37 -9.67 8.19
CA PHE A 31 -12.51 -10.32 7.58
C PHE A 31 -13.65 -10.39 8.60
N ASN A 32 -14.71 -9.64 8.37
CA ASN A 32 -15.89 -9.58 9.22
C ASN A 32 -17.04 -10.38 8.61
N ASN A 33 -17.53 -11.35 9.38
CA ASN A 33 -18.78 -12.01 9.07
C ASN A 33 -19.96 -11.20 9.65
N CYS A 34 -20.74 -10.62 8.77
CA CYS A 34 -21.95 -9.84 9.12
C CYS A 34 -23.22 -10.51 8.59
N ILE A 35 -23.18 -11.78 8.19
CA ILE A 35 -24.32 -12.52 7.66
C ILE A 35 -25.40 -12.72 8.72
N VAL A 36 -26.62 -12.43 8.37
CA VAL A 36 -27.82 -12.66 9.18
C VAL A 36 -28.80 -13.58 8.46
N GLY A 37 -29.63 -14.30 9.23
CA GLY A 37 -30.71 -15.12 8.68
C GLY A 37 -30.26 -16.33 7.86
N GLY A 38 -28.98 -16.72 7.93
CA GLY A 38 -28.47 -17.88 7.18
C GLY A 38 -28.42 -17.67 5.66
N ALA A 39 -28.30 -16.41 5.21
CA ALA A 39 -28.21 -16.06 3.78
C ALA A 39 -27.06 -16.78 3.06
N ILE A 40 -25.95 -17.00 3.77
CA ILE A 40 -24.84 -17.85 3.33
C ILE A 40 -24.55 -18.88 4.44
N ASP A 41 -24.43 -20.16 4.08
CA ASP A 41 -24.01 -21.21 5.01
C ASP A 41 -22.56 -20.95 5.44
N ALA A 42 -22.28 -21.04 6.73
CA ALA A 42 -20.96 -20.77 7.30
C ALA A 42 -19.84 -21.62 6.68
N ARG A 43 -20.15 -22.82 6.20
CA ARG A 43 -19.18 -23.71 5.52
C ARG A 43 -18.55 -23.09 4.27
N PHE A 44 -19.20 -22.09 3.64
CA PHE A 44 -18.68 -21.42 2.44
C PHE A 44 -17.82 -20.19 2.74
N MET A 45 -17.78 -19.72 3.99
CA MET A 45 -16.97 -18.55 4.37
C MET A 45 -15.48 -18.73 4.05
N PRO A 46 -14.85 -19.90 4.30
CA PRO A 46 -13.45 -20.11 3.91
C PRO A 46 -13.20 -20.00 2.40
N ALA A 47 -14.15 -20.46 1.57
CA ALA A 47 -14.05 -20.35 0.12
C ALA A 47 -14.14 -18.89 -0.36
N ILE A 48 -15.05 -18.11 0.22
CA ILE A 48 -15.17 -16.66 -0.04
C ILE A 48 -13.87 -15.95 0.32
N LEU A 49 -13.32 -16.20 1.52
CA LEU A 49 -12.06 -15.65 1.98
C LEU A 49 -10.92 -15.97 1.02
N LYS A 50 -10.82 -17.23 0.58
CA LYS A 50 -9.79 -17.66 -0.38
C LYS A 50 -9.87 -16.90 -1.69
N GLY A 51 -11.07 -16.70 -2.22
CA GLY A 51 -11.29 -15.93 -3.45
C GLY A 51 -10.89 -14.46 -3.30
N ILE A 52 -11.17 -13.86 -2.16
CA ILE A 52 -10.75 -12.48 -1.82
C ILE A 52 -9.23 -12.38 -1.75
N MET A 53 -8.58 -13.29 -1.01
CA MET A 53 -7.12 -13.29 -0.86
C MET A 53 -6.39 -13.48 -2.19
N GLU A 54 -6.86 -14.37 -3.04
CA GLU A 54 -6.31 -14.54 -4.39
C GLU A 54 -6.41 -13.25 -5.22
N LYS A 55 -7.53 -12.53 -5.12
CA LYS A 55 -7.68 -11.26 -5.83
C LYS A 55 -6.83 -10.14 -5.26
N MET A 56 -6.61 -10.13 -3.94
CA MET A 56 -5.67 -9.20 -3.30
C MET A 56 -4.23 -9.44 -3.76
N GLU A 57 -3.84 -10.69 -3.92
CA GLU A 57 -2.50 -11.08 -4.39
C GLU A 57 -2.28 -10.74 -5.87
N GLU A 58 -3.29 -10.91 -6.71
CA GLU A 58 -3.23 -10.53 -8.13
C GLU A 58 -3.08 -9.03 -8.34
N GLY A 59 -3.49 -8.21 -7.40
CA GLY A 59 -3.46 -6.75 -7.50
C GLY A 59 -4.64 -6.18 -8.27
N PRO A 60 -5.75 -5.88 -7.58
CA PRO A 60 -7.01 -5.49 -8.21
C PRO A 60 -7.01 -4.11 -8.85
N LEU A 61 -5.99 -3.29 -8.63
CA LEU A 61 -5.91 -1.93 -9.14
C LEU A 61 -4.81 -1.75 -10.21
N THR A 62 -3.56 -2.07 -9.86
CA THR A 62 -2.39 -1.85 -10.73
C THR A 62 -1.47 -3.07 -10.82
N GLY A 63 -1.99 -4.27 -10.56
CA GLY A 63 -1.18 -5.48 -10.45
C GLY A 63 -0.33 -5.54 -9.16
N SER A 64 -0.39 -4.53 -8.32
CA SER A 64 0.30 -4.50 -7.02
C SER A 64 -0.57 -5.10 -5.92
N TYR A 65 0.03 -5.81 -4.97
CA TYR A 65 -0.67 -6.44 -3.86
C TYR A 65 -1.56 -5.44 -3.09
N ALA A 66 -2.81 -5.84 -2.81
CA ALA A 66 -3.68 -5.10 -1.91
C ALA A 66 -3.42 -5.50 -0.45
N ARG A 67 -3.42 -4.55 0.47
CA ARG A 67 -3.15 -4.78 1.89
C ARG A 67 -3.90 -3.80 2.79
N ASP A 68 -3.96 -4.12 4.08
CA ASP A 68 -4.58 -3.27 5.10
C ASP A 68 -6.04 -2.92 4.76
N ILE A 69 -6.84 -3.96 4.56
CA ILE A 69 -8.23 -3.87 4.12
C ILE A 69 -9.14 -4.53 5.14
N VAL A 70 -10.30 -3.94 5.37
CA VAL A 70 -11.42 -4.55 6.09
C VAL A 70 -12.46 -4.99 5.06
N VAL A 71 -12.86 -6.23 5.12
CA VAL A 71 -13.94 -6.79 4.29
C VAL A 71 -15.10 -7.20 5.19
N ASN A 72 -16.28 -6.70 4.89
CA ASN A 72 -17.53 -7.04 5.57
C ASN A 72 -18.40 -7.88 4.64
N ILE A 73 -18.62 -9.14 4.96
CA ILE A 73 -19.57 -10.00 4.23
C ILE A 73 -20.92 -9.87 4.91
N TYR A 74 -21.85 -9.15 4.30
CA TYR A 74 -23.13 -8.79 4.94
C TYR A 74 -24.36 -9.39 4.26
N ASP A 75 -24.24 -9.88 3.03
CA ASP A 75 -25.35 -10.48 2.30
C ASP A 75 -24.84 -11.48 1.28
N GLY A 76 -25.76 -12.33 0.81
CA GLY A 76 -25.51 -13.31 -0.24
C GLY A 76 -26.74 -14.16 -0.51
N LYS A 77 -26.64 -15.04 -1.49
CA LYS A 77 -27.70 -15.95 -1.86
C LYS A 77 -27.13 -17.32 -2.18
N MET A 78 -27.76 -18.35 -1.62
CA MET A 78 -27.48 -19.74 -1.98
C MET A 78 -28.49 -20.22 -3.03
N HIS A 79 -28.01 -21.08 -3.94
CA HIS A 79 -28.84 -21.80 -4.88
C HIS A 79 -28.90 -23.28 -4.47
N PRO A 80 -30.06 -23.95 -4.48
CA PRO A 80 -30.20 -25.31 -3.97
C PRO A 80 -29.28 -26.33 -4.64
N VAL A 81 -28.93 -26.14 -5.92
CA VAL A 81 -28.19 -27.10 -6.74
C VAL A 81 -26.75 -26.64 -7.00
N ASP A 82 -26.54 -25.34 -7.24
CA ASP A 82 -25.27 -24.81 -7.77
C ASP A 82 -24.35 -24.24 -6.69
N SER A 83 -24.79 -24.20 -5.42
CA SER A 83 -23.97 -23.70 -4.31
C SER A 83 -22.90 -24.74 -3.93
N ASN A 84 -21.66 -24.40 -4.22
CA ASN A 84 -20.48 -25.17 -3.87
C ASN A 84 -19.29 -24.24 -3.55
N GLU A 85 -18.19 -24.80 -3.07
CA GLU A 85 -17.02 -24.02 -2.66
C GLU A 85 -16.44 -23.19 -3.83
N MET A 86 -16.37 -23.77 -5.04
CA MET A 86 -15.85 -23.06 -6.21
C MET A 86 -16.71 -21.87 -6.60
N ALA A 87 -18.05 -22.03 -6.58
CA ALA A 87 -18.97 -20.95 -6.87
C ALA A 87 -18.84 -19.79 -5.87
N PHE A 88 -18.74 -20.11 -4.57
CA PHE A 88 -18.54 -19.08 -3.53
C PHE A 88 -17.15 -18.45 -3.57
N LYS A 89 -16.11 -19.18 -3.91
CA LYS A 89 -14.78 -18.64 -4.16
C LYS A 89 -14.80 -17.60 -5.29
N LEU A 90 -15.40 -17.93 -6.42
CA LEU A 90 -15.53 -17.01 -7.57
C LEU A 90 -16.44 -15.81 -7.24
N ALA A 91 -17.53 -16.04 -6.52
CA ALA A 91 -18.42 -14.96 -6.07
C ALA A 91 -17.69 -13.98 -5.15
N GLY A 92 -16.94 -14.48 -4.16
CA GLY A 92 -16.13 -13.67 -3.26
C GLY A 92 -15.06 -12.86 -4.00
N ARG A 93 -14.35 -13.49 -4.94
CA ARG A 93 -13.36 -12.84 -5.80
C ARG A 93 -13.97 -11.69 -6.62
N ASN A 94 -15.10 -11.93 -7.28
CA ASN A 94 -15.76 -10.93 -8.11
C ASN A 94 -16.37 -9.79 -7.28
N ALA A 95 -17.04 -10.12 -6.18
CA ALA A 95 -17.60 -9.13 -5.26
C ALA A 95 -16.51 -8.22 -4.69
N PHE A 96 -15.37 -8.81 -4.29
CA PHE A 96 -14.22 -8.03 -3.80
C PHE A 96 -13.69 -7.08 -4.87
N ARG A 97 -13.53 -7.53 -6.12
CA ARG A 97 -13.05 -6.69 -7.23
C ARG A 97 -13.93 -5.45 -7.41
N GLU A 98 -15.25 -5.64 -7.41
CA GLU A 98 -16.20 -4.53 -7.57
C GLU A 98 -16.21 -3.59 -6.35
N ALA A 99 -16.23 -4.15 -5.15
CA ALA A 99 -16.21 -3.37 -3.92
C ALA A 99 -14.91 -2.57 -3.77
N PHE A 100 -13.78 -3.18 -4.11
CA PHE A 100 -12.47 -2.54 -4.04
C PHE A 100 -12.38 -1.28 -4.92
N LYS A 101 -12.85 -1.36 -6.16
CA LYS A 101 -12.88 -0.20 -7.07
C LYS A 101 -13.72 0.95 -6.49
N ASN A 102 -14.86 0.62 -5.88
CA ASN A 102 -15.79 1.60 -5.34
C ASN A 102 -15.37 2.15 -3.95
N ALA A 103 -14.45 1.48 -3.27
CA ALA A 103 -13.97 1.88 -1.95
C ALA A 103 -12.95 3.06 -1.99
N GLY A 104 -12.58 3.54 -3.17
CA GLY A 104 -11.58 4.59 -3.32
C GLY A 104 -10.17 4.14 -2.94
N PRO A 105 -9.65 3.09 -3.60
CA PRO A 105 -8.34 2.53 -3.27
C PRO A 105 -7.23 3.56 -3.41
N LYS A 106 -6.19 3.42 -2.56
CA LYS A 106 -5.02 4.28 -2.54
C LYS A 106 -3.77 3.47 -2.83
N ILE A 107 -2.90 4.01 -3.68
CA ILE A 107 -1.58 3.43 -3.93
C ILE A 107 -0.65 3.84 -2.80
N LEU A 108 0.10 2.87 -2.28
CA LEU A 108 1.13 3.08 -1.27
C LEU A 108 2.51 2.97 -1.91
N GLU A 109 3.45 3.75 -1.39
CA GLU A 109 4.86 3.68 -1.78
C GLU A 109 5.75 3.49 -0.55
N PRO A 110 6.86 2.75 -0.67
CA PRO A 110 7.81 2.59 0.42
C PRO A 110 8.57 3.90 0.67
N ILE A 111 8.60 4.32 1.92
CA ILE A 111 9.35 5.47 2.41
C ILE A 111 10.57 4.98 3.17
N TYR A 112 11.69 5.64 2.94
CA TYR A 112 12.97 5.36 3.58
C TYR A 112 13.42 6.51 4.46
N ASN A 113 13.99 6.17 5.60
CA ASN A 113 14.79 7.11 6.37
C ASN A 113 16.14 7.23 5.69
N LEU A 114 16.47 8.43 5.24
CA LEU A 114 17.75 8.79 4.65
C LEU A 114 18.56 9.59 5.66
N GLU A 115 19.81 9.22 5.83
CA GLU A 115 20.82 10.02 6.51
C GLU A 115 21.93 10.33 5.51
N THR A 116 22.14 11.61 5.22
CA THR A 116 23.14 12.07 4.26
C THR A 116 24.13 12.98 4.94
N THR A 117 25.43 12.64 4.84
CA THR A 117 26.54 13.44 5.37
C THR A 117 27.20 14.19 4.22
N VAL A 118 27.20 15.51 4.30
CA VAL A 118 27.68 16.40 3.22
C VAL A 118 28.56 17.52 3.79
N PRO A 119 29.52 18.06 3.02
CA PRO A 119 30.25 19.25 3.41
C PRO A 119 29.31 20.43 3.67
N ALA A 120 29.60 21.22 4.68
CA ALA A 120 28.75 22.36 5.07
C ALA A 120 28.53 23.38 3.95
N ASP A 121 29.52 23.57 3.09
CA ASP A 121 29.46 24.47 1.93
C ASP A 121 28.54 23.95 0.81
N ARG A 122 28.13 22.68 0.84
CA ARG A 122 27.27 22.03 -0.13
C ARG A 122 25.89 21.65 0.40
N MET A 123 25.62 21.94 1.66
CA MET A 123 24.36 21.59 2.32
C MET A 123 23.12 22.15 1.57
N GLY A 124 23.16 23.41 1.14
CA GLY A 124 22.03 24.05 0.44
C GLY A 124 21.66 23.35 -0.87
N ASP A 125 22.67 22.97 -1.66
CA ASP A 125 22.46 22.26 -2.93
C ASP A 125 21.90 20.85 -2.69
N CYS A 126 22.40 20.15 -1.66
CA CYS A 126 21.89 18.83 -1.26
C CYS A 126 20.44 18.91 -0.75
N MET A 127 20.09 19.92 0.02
CA MET A 127 18.72 20.19 0.47
C MET A 127 17.78 20.40 -0.72
N THR A 128 18.21 21.17 -1.72
CA THR A 128 17.43 21.42 -2.94
C THR A 128 17.21 20.13 -3.74
N ASP A 129 18.25 19.30 -3.90
CA ASP A 129 18.10 17.99 -4.56
C ASP A 129 17.11 17.08 -3.82
N LEU A 130 17.19 17.02 -2.48
CA LEU A 130 16.25 16.23 -1.67
C LEU A 130 14.80 16.74 -1.78
N GLN A 131 14.59 18.05 -1.80
CA GLN A 131 13.25 18.63 -2.02
C GLN A 131 12.71 18.27 -3.41
N GLY A 132 13.55 18.29 -4.44
CA GLY A 132 13.19 17.84 -5.77
C GLY A 132 12.81 16.35 -5.85
N ARG A 133 13.27 15.55 -4.88
CA ARG A 133 12.94 14.11 -4.73
C ARG A 133 11.78 13.87 -3.78
N ARG A 134 10.96 14.84 -3.49
CA ARG A 134 9.88 14.76 -2.50
C ARG A 134 10.36 14.39 -1.08
N GLY A 135 11.63 14.64 -0.79
CA GLY A 135 12.22 14.40 0.52
C GLY A 135 11.70 15.39 1.55
N VAL A 136 11.35 14.88 2.72
CA VAL A 136 10.94 15.68 3.87
C VAL A 136 12.07 15.67 4.91
N VAL A 137 12.72 16.82 5.10
CA VAL A 137 13.80 16.94 6.08
C VAL A 137 13.23 16.86 7.49
N MET A 138 13.75 15.94 8.29
CA MET A 138 13.31 15.67 9.66
C MET A 138 14.22 16.31 10.70
N GLY A 139 15.47 16.56 10.34
CA GLY A 139 16.45 17.16 11.23
C GLY A 139 17.82 17.30 10.58
N MET A 140 18.67 18.09 11.22
CA MET A 140 20.05 18.29 10.80
C MET A 140 20.96 18.36 12.03
N ASP A 141 22.16 17.81 11.89
CA ASP A 141 23.22 17.88 12.90
C ASP A 141 24.53 18.30 12.23
N SER A 142 25.42 18.89 13.01
CA SER A 142 26.76 19.27 12.57
C SER A 142 27.79 18.31 13.13
N ASP A 143 28.69 17.85 12.25
CA ASP A 143 29.85 17.04 12.62
C ASP A 143 31.13 17.67 12.02
N GLY A 144 31.71 18.58 12.71
CA GLY A 144 32.87 19.35 12.26
C GLY A 144 32.57 20.16 11.00
N GLU A 145 33.26 19.87 9.89
CA GLU A 145 33.07 20.53 8.60
C GLU A 145 31.93 19.91 7.78
N TYR A 146 31.28 18.87 8.31
CA TYR A 146 30.19 18.16 7.66
C TYR A 146 28.85 18.46 8.34
N GLN A 147 27.78 18.34 7.55
CA GLN A 147 26.41 18.40 8.01
C GLN A 147 25.76 17.04 7.76
N ILE A 148 24.99 16.57 8.73
CA ILE A 148 24.20 15.36 8.65
C ILE A 148 22.75 15.77 8.45
N ILE A 149 22.17 15.43 7.30
CA ILE A 149 20.78 15.71 6.95
C ILE A 149 20.00 14.42 7.11
N ARG A 150 18.98 14.43 7.97
CA ARG A 150 18.03 13.32 8.10
C ARG A 150 16.74 13.67 7.38
N ALA A 151 16.29 12.80 6.49
CA ALA A 151 15.08 13.02 5.71
C ALA A 151 14.28 11.71 5.55
N LYS A 152 12.99 11.85 5.29
CA LYS A 152 12.16 10.78 4.76
C LYS A 152 12.00 10.97 3.28
N VAL A 153 12.27 9.92 2.49
CA VAL A 153 12.25 9.97 1.02
C VAL A 153 11.52 8.77 0.44
N PRO A 154 10.72 8.96 -0.62
CA PRO A 154 10.15 7.84 -1.36
C PRO A 154 11.23 7.07 -2.13
N LEU A 155 11.22 5.75 -2.06
CA LEU A 155 12.20 4.93 -2.80
C LEU A 155 12.19 5.21 -4.30
N ALA A 156 11.03 5.46 -4.89
CA ALA A 156 10.87 5.75 -6.31
C ALA A 156 11.68 6.98 -6.78
N GLU A 157 11.91 7.95 -5.90
CA GLU A 157 12.64 9.18 -6.19
C GLU A 157 14.17 9.05 -5.98
N MET A 158 14.63 7.92 -5.46
CA MET A 158 16.04 7.72 -5.11
C MET A 158 16.89 7.18 -6.27
N ASN A 159 16.29 7.05 -7.46
CA ASN A 159 17.04 6.66 -8.65
C ASN A 159 18.20 7.64 -8.89
N LYS A 160 19.40 7.09 -9.10
CA LYS A 160 20.67 7.83 -9.33
C LYS A 160 21.02 8.85 -8.23
N TYR A 161 20.49 8.71 -7.01
CA TYR A 161 20.83 9.63 -5.91
C TYR A 161 22.32 9.64 -5.60
N SER A 162 22.99 8.50 -5.59
CA SER A 162 24.44 8.40 -5.38
C SER A 162 25.25 9.24 -6.39
N THR A 163 24.84 9.22 -7.65
CA THR A 163 25.46 10.00 -8.72
C THR A 163 25.24 11.50 -8.52
N SER A 164 24.00 11.90 -8.20
CA SER A 164 23.65 13.28 -7.92
C SER A 164 24.43 13.82 -6.71
N LEU A 165 24.41 13.08 -5.61
CA LEU A 165 25.14 13.44 -4.40
C LEU A 165 26.66 13.58 -4.64
N SER A 166 27.25 12.64 -5.35
CA SER A 166 28.68 12.69 -5.71
C SER A 166 29.00 13.93 -6.57
N SER A 167 28.15 14.24 -7.53
CA SER A 167 28.30 15.45 -8.36
C SER A 167 28.23 16.75 -7.54
N ILE A 168 27.20 16.89 -6.68
CA ILE A 168 26.99 18.07 -5.85
C ILE A 168 28.15 18.27 -4.88
N THR A 169 28.65 17.20 -4.25
CA THR A 169 29.65 17.25 -3.19
C THR A 169 31.08 17.02 -3.68
N SER A 170 31.29 16.88 -4.99
CA SER A 170 32.59 16.49 -5.59
C SER A 170 33.15 15.22 -4.96
N GLY A 171 32.29 14.22 -4.76
CA GLY A 171 32.65 12.93 -4.19
C GLY A 171 32.82 12.88 -2.68
N ARG A 172 32.58 13.98 -1.96
CA ARG A 172 32.76 14.08 -0.50
C ARG A 172 31.53 13.72 0.30
N GLY A 173 30.39 13.51 -0.33
CA GLY A 173 29.14 13.13 0.34
C GLY A 173 28.98 11.62 0.48
N SER A 174 28.32 11.19 1.55
CA SER A 174 27.92 9.82 1.79
C SER A 174 26.51 9.76 2.29
N TYR A 175 25.84 8.61 2.12
CA TYR A 175 24.48 8.43 2.63
C TYR A 175 24.22 7.00 3.06
N ASN A 176 23.23 6.86 3.92
CA ASN A 176 22.66 5.59 4.35
C ASN A 176 21.13 5.65 4.26
N MET A 177 20.50 4.55 3.90
CA MET A 177 19.03 4.43 3.82
C MET A 177 18.55 3.20 4.55
N ALA A 178 17.46 3.36 5.29
CA ALA A 178 16.74 2.26 5.95
C ALA A 178 15.25 2.38 5.68
N TYR A 179 14.59 1.24 5.40
CA TYR A 179 13.14 1.22 5.25
C TYR A 179 12.45 1.78 6.50
N SER A 180 11.46 2.63 6.30
CA SER A 180 10.63 3.20 7.36
C SER A 180 9.24 2.56 7.36
N ASP A 181 8.43 2.93 6.40
CA ASP A 181 7.02 2.54 6.31
C ASP A 181 6.48 2.68 4.88
N TYR A 182 5.25 2.21 4.66
CA TYR A 182 4.49 2.54 3.47
C TYR A 182 3.60 3.75 3.72
N GLN A 183 3.59 4.70 2.80
CA GLN A 183 2.72 5.88 2.84
C GLN A 183 1.96 6.02 1.52
N GLN A 184 0.80 6.66 1.60
CA GLN A 184 0.00 6.95 0.43
C GLN A 184 0.75 7.90 -0.51
N VAL A 185 0.77 7.58 -1.80
CA VAL A 185 1.30 8.49 -2.82
C VAL A 185 0.44 9.75 -2.96
N PRO A 186 1.01 10.88 -3.36
CA PRO A 186 0.25 12.08 -3.75
C PRO A 186 -0.75 11.78 -4.88
N ALA A 187 -1.83 12.55 -4.95
CA ALA A 187 -2.92 12.30 -5.90
C ALA A 187 -2.48 12.37 -7.38
N ASP A 188 -1.58 13.28 -7.71
CA ASP A 188 -0.97 13.43 -9.04
C ASP A 188 -0.12 12.21 -9.41
N VAL A 189 0.69 11.71 -8.47
CA VAL A 189 1.49 10.49 -8.64
C VAL A 189 0.58 9.28 -8.83
N GLN A 190 -0.49 9.13 -8.02
CA GLN A 190 -1.46 8.05 -8.18
C GLN A 190 -2.10 8.08 -9.57
N SER A 191 -2.53 9.25 -10.03
CA SER A 191 -3.14 9.41 -11.36
C SER A 191 -2.19 9.02 -12.49
N ALA A 192 -0.92 9.39 -12.39
CA ALA A 192 0.10 9.02 -13.35
C ALA A 192 0.37 7.49 -13.37
N LEU A 193 0.43 6.86 -12.20
CA LEU A 193 0.62 5.41 -12.09
C LEU A 193 -0.56 4.62 -12.65
N LEU A 194 -1.79 5.05 -12.38
CA LEU A 194 -3.00 4.42 -12.93
C LEU A 194 -3.03 4.52 -14.45
N LYS A 195 -2.73 5.70 -15.00
CA LYS A 195 -2.68 5.90 -16.44
C LYS A 195 -1.62 5.05 -17.12
N ALA A 196 -0.41 5.00 -16.55
CA ALA A 196 0.68 4.17 -17.07
C ALA A 196 0.33 2.67 -17.06
N TYR A 197 -0.40 2.21 -16.04
CA TYR A 197 -0.86 0.83 -15.99
C TYR A 197 -1.93 0.54 -17.05
N GLU A 198 -2.89 1.43 -17.25
CA GLU A 198 -3.92 1.30 -18.29
C GLU A 198 -3.30 1.26 -19.70
N GLU A 199 -2.32 2.11 -19.96
CA GLU A 199 -1.57 2.12 -21.22
C GLU A 199 -0.83 0.81 -21.46
N SER A 200 -0.16 0.27 -20.43
CA SER A 200 0.57 -1.01 -20.53
C SER A 200 -0.34 -2.21 -20.82
N GLN A 201 -1.59 -2.19 -20.37
CA GLN A 201 -2.55 -3.27 -20.64
C GLN A 201 -3.09 -3.23 -22.08
N GLN A 202 -3.09 -2.05 -22.72
CA GLN A 202 -3.52 -1.90 -24.12
C GLN A 202 -2.45 -2.35 -25.12
N ASP A 203 -1.18 -2.30 -24.73
CA ASP A 203 -0.08 -2.74 -25.57
C ASP A 203 0.10 -4.27 -25.58
N ASP A 204 -0.52 -4.97 -24.62
CA ASP A 204 -0.47 -6.43 -24.48
C ASP A 204 -1.69 -7.16 -25.16
N GLU A 205 -2.67 -6.42 -25.70
CA GLU A 205 -3.80 -6.93 -26.51
C GLU A 205 -3.52 -6.83 -28.01
#